data_9fc58231c617e66086df076126f9281f
#
_entry.id   9fc58231c617e66086df076126f9281f
#
_cell.length_a   1.000
_cell.length_b   1.000
_cell.length_c   1.000
_cell.angle_alpha   90.00
_cell.angle_beta   90.00
_cell.angle_gamma   90.00
#
_symmetry.space_group_name_H-M   'P 1'
#
loop_
_entity.id
_entity.type
_entity.pdbx_description
1 polymer ?
#
loop_
_entity_poly.entity_id
_entity_poly.type
_entity_poly.pdbx_seq_one_letter_code
_entity_poly.pdbx_strand_id
1 'polypeptide(L)'
;MRWDSIRDGAGGDAGQALFERHAVARTFDTPGFRGITFYEVHAKSIINKVPAASRVPFGWTINPYRGCSHACYYCFARNTHTYLDLDVGLDFNSRIVVKVNAAELARKELARPRWAGEHIAMGTNVDCYQRAEGRYRLMPGIIGALRDARNPFSILTKGTLLLRDLDLLEEAAQVTSVGLNVSVGFTDAALSASVEPGTPAPQRRLDACAAITARGLRCGVLMGPVLPFLTDSPDQLARTVREIADSGAASVTPIVLHLRPGAREWYLRWLAEQHPDLVDRYRELYGSGSYAPAGYQRQIAARVAGLARQHGVGRSSPAAARSLPPRGSARPALAGRAAGAERQAGEQLTLL
;
A
#
# COMPACT_ATOMS: atom_id res chain seq x y z
N MET A 1 3.04 17.03 -4.56
CA MET A 1 4.15 16.81 -5.49
C MET A 1 3.85 17.65 -6.71
N ARG A 2 4.71 18.62 -6.99
CA ARG A 2 4.61 19.44 -8.19
C ARG A 2 5.26 18.72 -9.38
N TRP A 3 4.93 19.11 -10.58
CA TRP A 3 5.54 18.72 -11.86
C TRP A 3 7.06 18.83 -11.89
N ASP A 4 7.65 19.59 -10.97
CA ASP A 4 9.11 19.72 -10.78
C ASP A 4 9.85 18.38 -10.56
N SER A 5 9.13 17.28 -10.33
CA SER A 5 9.71 15.93 -10.20
C SER A 5 9.88 15.17 -11.52
N ILE A 6 9.44 15.75 -12.65
CA ILE A 6 9.55 15.16 -14.01
C ILE A 6 10.57 15.98 -14.80
N ARG A 7 11.51 15.30 -15.49
CA ARG A 7 12.51 15.97 -16.36
C ARG A 7 11.92 16.27 -17.73
N ASP A 8 12.27 17.42 -18.30
CA ASP A 8 11.84 17.82 -19.62
C ASP A 8 12.44 16.91 -20.72
N GLY A 9 11.59 16.37 -21.57
CA GLY A 9 11.92 15.72 -22.83
C GLY A 9 11.18 16.43 -23.95
N ALA A 10 11.82 16.67 -25.07
CA ALA A 10 11.34 17.57 -26.12
C ALA A 10 10.08 17.06 -26.84
N GLY A 11 9.13 17.98 -27.08
CA GLY A 11 8.13 17.96 -28.14
C GLY A 11 6.77 17.33 -27.78
N GLY A 12 5.73 18.15 -27.75
CA GLY A 12 4.33 17.73 -27.66
C GLY A 12 3.33 18.82 -28.06
N ASP A 13 2.25 18.39 -28.65
CA ASP A 13 1.19 19.16 -29.30
C ASP A 13 0.30 19.92 -28.29
N ALA A 14 -0.27 21.06 -28.71
CA ALA A 14 -1.16 21.89 -27.88
C ALA A 14 -2.50 21.17 -27.65
N GLY A 15 -2.67 20.56 -26.48
CA GLY A 15 -3.89 19.82 -26.08
C GLY A 15 -3.63 18.62 -25.18
N GLN A 16 -2.37 18.20 -25.05
CA GLN A 16 -1.99 17.11 -24.15
C GLN A 16 -1.74 17.62 -22.73
N ALA A 17 -2.06 16.78 -21.71
CA ALA A 17 -1.72 17.09 -20.33
C ALA A 17 -0.20 17.31 -20.19
N LEU A 18 0.22 18.24 -19.34
CA LEU A 18 1.62 18.70 -19.26
C LEU A 18 2.62 17.54 -19.04
N PHE A 19 2.23 16.48 -18.31
CA PHE A 19 3.09 15.33 -18.10
C PHE A 19 3.27 14.46 -19.36
N GLU A 20 2.30 14.42 -20.26
CA GLU A 20 2.33 13.60 -21.49
C GLU A 20 3.38 14.11 -22.47
N ARG A 21 3.70 15.41 -22.44
CA ARG A 21 4.74 16.02 -23.29
C ARG A 21 6.15 15.51 -22.95
N HIS A 22 6.33 14.95 -21.75
CA HIS A 22 7.62 14.49 -21.21
C HIS A 22 7.63 12.98 -20.94
N ALA A 23 6.62 12.26 -21.42
CA ALA A 23 6.47 10.83 -21.24
C ALA A 23 6.46 10.09 -22.56
N VAL A 24 6.98 8.87 -22.56
CA VAL A 24 6.80 7.93 -23.68
C VAL A 24 5.58 7.07 -23.39
N ALA A 25 4.52 7.25 -24.17
CA ALA A 25 3.31 6.45 -24.04
C ALA A 25 3.52 5.05 -24.63
N ARG A 26 3.13 4.02 -23.87
CA ARG A 26 3.18 2.61 -24.28
C ARG A 26 1.84 1.93 -24.02
N THR A 27 1.39 1.13 -25.00
CA THR A 27 0.26 0.20 -24.86
C THR A 27 0.73 -1.21 -25.18
N PHE A 28 0.07 -2.21 -24.60
CA PHE A 28 0.41 -3.61 -24.82
C PHE A 28 -0.85 -4.42 -25.11
N ASP A 29 -0.82 -5.28 -26.12
CA ASP A 29 -1.94 -6.11 -26.55
C ASP A 29 -2.21 -7.33 -25.64
N THR A 30 -1.36 -7.54 -24.64
CA THR A 30 -1.56 -8.62 -23.66
C THR A 30 -2.88 -8.43 -22.91
N PRO A 31 -3.70 -9.46 -22.72
CA PRO A 31 -5.03 -9.34 -22.11
C PRO A 31 -5.03 -8.58 -20.76
N GLY A 32 -3.99 -8.78 -19.94
CA GLY A 32 -3.86 -8.10 -18.64
C GLY A 32 -3.56 -6.61 -18.70
N PHE A 33 -3.20 -6.06 -19.88
CA PHE A 33 -2.88 -4.66 -20.11
C PHE A 33 -3.80 -3.97 -21.12
N ARG A 34 -4.78 -4.69 -21.65
CA ARG A 34 -5.71 -4.13 -22.60
C ARG A 34 -6.46 -2.93 -22.00
N GLY A 35 -6.48 -1.82 -22.73
CA GLY A 35 -7.09 -0.58 -22.27
C GLY A 35 -6.24 0.23 -21.27
N ILE A 36 -4.98 -0.17 -20.99
CA ILE A 36 -4.06 0.58 -20.16
C ILE A 36 -2.99 1.23 -21.00
N THR A 37 -2.78 2.54 -20.80
CA THR A 37 -1.65 3.29 -21.33
C THR A 37 -0.64 3.55 -20.22
N PHE A 38 0.60 3.15 -20.46
CA PHE A 38 1.72 3.41 -19.57
C PHE A 38 2.49 4.62 -20.05
N TYR A 39 2.73 5.57 -19.17
CA TYR A 39 3.51 6.77 -19.43
C TYR A 39 4.88 6.61 -18.76
N GLU A 40 5.88 6.25 -19.54
CA GLU A 40 7.26 6.10 -19.08
C GLU A 40 7.88 7.47 -18.89
N VAL A 41 8.36 7.75 -17.67
CA VAL A 41 8.97 9.04 -17.31
C VAL A 41 10.29 8.84 -16.59
N HIS A 42 11.22 9.78 -16.78
CA HIS A 42 12.41 9.92 -15.97
C HIS A 42 12.13 10.88 -14.81
N ALA A 43 11.91 10.33 -13.60
CA ALA A 43 11.68 11.13 -12.41
C ALA A 43 12.96 11.86 -11.97
N LYS A 44 12.81 13.00 -11.27
CA LYS A 44 13.94 13.73 -10.64
C LYS A 44 14.31 13.14 -9.29
N SER A 45 13.36 12.53 -8.57
CA SER A 45 13.55 11.86 -7.28
C SER A 45 12.57 10.72 -7.09
N ILE A 46 12.91 9.77 -6.22
CA ILE A 46 12.08 8.60 -5.92
C ILE A 46 11.76 8.46 -4.44
N ILE A 47 12.65 8.91 -3.54
CA ILE A 47 12.40 8.90 -2.10
C ILE A 47 11.64 10.18 -1.74
N ASN A 48 10.42 10.02 -1.23
CA ASN A 48 9.53 11.14 -0.94
C ASN A 48 9.30 11.25 0.56
N LYS A 49 9.46 12.46 1.09
CA LYS A 49 9.11 12.76 2.47
C LYS A 49 7.60 12.84 2.63
N VAL A 50 7.08 12.19 3.65
CA VAL A 50 5.67 12.28 4.02
C VAL A 50 5.47 13.60 4.77
N PRO A 51 4.41 14.39 4.46
CA PRO A 51 4.11 15.61 5.19
C PRO A 51 3.92 15.35 6.69
N ALA A 52 4.45 16.23 7.54
CA ALA A 52 4.37 16.08 8.99
C ALA A 52 2.93 16.04 9.54
N ALA A 53 1.98 16.63 8.83
CA ALA A 53 0.55 16.58 9.16
C ALA A 53 -0.11 15.22 8.88
N SER A 54 0.58 14.31 8.21
CA SER A 54 0.07 12.96 7.93
C SER A 54 0.14 12.10 9.18
N ARG A 55 -0.94 11.39 9.46
CA ARG A 55 -1.05 10.49 10.64
C ARG A 55 -0.50 9.07 10.37
N VAL A 56 0.36 8.90 9.36
CA VAL A 56 0.95 7.59 9.04
C VAL A 56 2.20 7.33 9.88
N PRO A 57 2.52 6.05 10.19
CA PRO A 57 3.63 5.69 11.06
C PRO A 57 5.01 5.72 10.37
N PHE A 58 5.13 6.31 9.19
CA PHE A 58 6.37 6.37 8.42
C PHE A 58 6.60 7.77 7.86
N GLY A 59 7.87 8.17 7.77
CA GLY A 59 8.27 9.50 7.29
C GLY A 59 8.68 9.56 5.83
N TRP A 60 8.93 8.40 5.19
CA TRP A 60 9.45 8.32 3.83
C TRP A 60 8.79 7.22 3.02
N THR A 61 8.63 7.46 1.72
CA THR A 61 8.02 6.50 0.80
C THR A 61 8.76 6.44 -0.53
N ILE A 62 8.69 5.26 -1.17
CA ILE A 62 9.03 5.08 -2.59
C ILE A 62 7.76 4.63 -3.31
N ASN A 63 7.40 5.34 -4.39
CA ASN A 63 6.29 4.99 -5.26
C ASN A 63 6.80 4.96 -6.72
N PRO A 64 7.12 3.77 -7.27
CA PRO A 64 7.68 3.64 -8.62
C PRO A 64 6.66 3.92 -9.72
N TYR A 65 5.38 3.89 -9.38
CA TYR A 65 4.26 4.14 -10.28
C TYR A 65 3.38 5.27 -9.75
N ARG A 66 2.46 5.79 -10.61
CA ARG A 66 1.29 6.56 -10.22
C ARG A 66 0.11 6.07 -11.06
N GLY A 67 -1.06 5.89 -10.42
CA GLY A 67 -2.14 5.08 -10.96
C GLY A 67 -1.94 3.61 -10.66
N CYS A 68 -3.02 2.84 -10.66
CA CYS A 68 -2.97 1.45 -10.23
C CYS A 68 -4.00 0.58 -10.96
N SER A 69 -3.50 -0.44 -11.65
CA SER A 69 -4.32 -1.41 -12.39
C SER A 69 -5.15 -2.34 -11.50
N HIS A 70 -4.98 -2.29 -10.17
CA HIS A 70 -5.88 -2.97 -9.22
C HIS A 70 -7.29 -2.41 -9.22
N ALA A 71 -7.47 -1.17 -9.63
CA ALA A 71 -8.75 -0.52 -9.89
C ALA A 71 -9.74 -0.49 -8.70
N CYS A 72 -9.27 -0.67 -7.46
CA CYS A 72 -10.14 -0.67 -6.28
C CYS A 72 -11.01 0.59 -6.23
N TYR A 73 -12.32 0.42 -6.06
CA TYR A 73 -13.27 1.53 -6.07
C TYR A 73 -13.08 2.49 -4.90
N TYR A 74 -12.62 2.00 -3.76
CA TYR A 74 -12.40 2.77 -2.53
C TYR A 74 -10.99 3.39 -2.42
N CYS A 75 -10.13 3.25 -3.44
CA CYS A 75 -8.73 3.64 -3.31
C CYS A 75 -8.57 5.15 -3.09
N PHE A 76 -8.06 5.54 -1.91
CA PHE A 76 -7.85 6.95 -1.58
C PHE A 76 -6.81 7.63 -2.47
N ALA A 77 -5.93 6.86 -3.10
CA ALA A 77 -4.88 7.38 -3.96
C ALA A 77 -5.41 7.91 -5.31
N ARG A 78 -6.68 7.64 -5.66
CA ARG A 78 -7.34 8.14 -6.88
C ARG A 78 -7.18 9.64 -7.06
N ASN A 79 -7.33 10.40 -5.95
CA ASN A 79 -7.17 11.84 -5.97
C ASN A 79 -5.76 12.31 -6.39
N THR A 80 -4.75 11.43 -6.40
CA THR A 80 -3.40 11.80 -6.87
C THR A 80 -3.35 12.04 -8.38
N HIS A 81 -4.34 11.56 -9.15
CA HIS A 81 -4.44 11.80 -10.59
C HIS A 81 -4.81 13.24 -10.92
N THR A 82 -5.50 13.95 -10.03
CA THR A 82 -5.79 15.38 -10.24
C THR A 82 -4.52 16.24 -10.37
N TYR A 83 -3.40 15.79 -9.77
CA TYR A 83 -2.09 16.46 -9.96
C TYR A 83 -1.52 16.28 -11.38
N LEU A 84 -2.14 15.44 -12.19
CA LEU A 84 -1.75 15.15 -13.58
C LEU A 84 -2.80 15.69 -14.55
N ASP A 85 -3.78 16.47 -14.07
CA ASP A 85 -4.96 16.91 -14.84
C ASP A 85 -5.75 15.72 -15.44
N LEU A 86 -5.75 14.58 -14.71
CA LEU A 86 -6.44 13.36 -15.08
C LEU A 86 -7.63 13.08 -14.16
N ASP A 87 -8.61 12.33 -14.70
CA ASP A 87 -9.77 11.87 -13.94
C ASP A 87 -9.41 10.89 -12.82
N VAL A 88 -10.06 11.05 -11.68
CA VAL A 88 -9.89 10.18 -10.49
C VAL A 88 -10.52 8.80 -10.66
N GLY A 89 -11.38 8.62 -11.65
CA GLY A 89 -12.10 7.39 -11.93
C GLY A 89 -11.31 6.45 -12.85
N LEU A 90 -11.66 6.45 -14.15
CA LEU A 90 -11.09 5.51 -15.11
C LEU A 90 -9.62 5.79 -15.41
N ASP A 91 -9.20 7.05 -15.47
CA ASP A 91 -7.80 7.38 -15.75
C ASP A 91 -6.86 6.82 -14.66
N PHE A 92 -7.29 6.81 -13.39
CA PHE A 92 -6.49 6.23 -12.32
C PHE A 92 -6.15 4.75 -12.57
N ASN A 93 -7.03 4.02 -13.23
CA ASN A 93 -6.88 2.59 -13.50
C ASN A 93 -6.15 2.32 -14.82
N SER A 94 -6.28 3.22 -15.79
CA SER A 94 -5.92 3.00 -17.20
C SER A 94 -4.77 3.88 -17.70
N ARG A 95 -4.44 4.97 -17.00
CA ARG A 95 -3.33 5.87 -17.32
C ARG A 95 -2.27 5.81 -16.23
N ILE A 96 -1.32 4.90 -16.36
CA ILE A 96 -0.34 4.58 -15.31
C ILE A 96 1.01 5.21 -15.66
N VAL A 97 1.48 6.12 -14.79
CA VAL A 97 2.83 6.67 -14.91
C VAL A 97 3.85 5.70 -14.33
N VAL A 98 4.92 5.44 -15.07
CA VAL A 98 6.01 4.52 -14.74
C VAL A 98 7.31 5.30 -14.65
N LYS A 99 7.94 5.30 -13.49
CA LYS A 99 9.23 5.97 -13.26
C LYS A 99 10.37 5.01 -13.62
N VAL A 100 10.72 4.95 -14.90
CA VAL A 100 11.64 3.93 -15.43
C VAL A 100 13.06 3.98 -14.84
N ASN A 101 13.48 5.12 -14.30
CA ASN A 101 14.77 5.29 -13.62
C ASN A 101 14.68 5.12 -12.09
N ALA A 102 13.61 4.54 -11.56
CA ALA A 102 13.37 4.44 -10.11
C ALA A 102 14.50 3.76 -9.34
N ALA A 103 15.05 2.66 -9.85
CA ALA A 103 16.13 1.91 -9.20
C ALA A 103 17.46 2.69 -9.17
N GLU A 104 17.78 3.41 -10.26
CA GLU A 104 18.96 4.29 -10.33
C GLU A 104 18.85 5.43 -9.32
N LEU A 105 17.68 6.08 -9.28
CA LEU A 105 17.42 7.16 -8.32
C LEU A 105 17.47 6.66 -6.87
N ALA A 106 16.95 5.48 -6.58
CA ALA A 106 17.03 4.89 -5.24
C ALA A 106 18.49 4.74 -4.80
N ARG A 107 19.36 4.15 -5.63
CA ARG A 107 20.79 4.04 -5.33
C ARG A 107 21.44 5.40 -5.08
N LYS A 108 21.18 6.36 -5.98
CA LYS A 108 21.74 7.72 -5.89
C LYS A 108 21.28 8.47 -4.64
N GLU A 109 20.00 8.35 -4.28
CA GLU A 109 19.44 9.10 -3.16
C GLU A 109 19.81 8.47 -1.82
N LEU A 110 19.88 7.14 -1.72
CA LEU A 110 20.35 6.42 -0.53
C LEU A 110 21.84 6.63 -0.24
N ALA A 111 22.66 6.88 -1.29
CA ALA A 111 24.08 7.16 -1.15
C ALA A 111 24.40 8.61 -0.74
N ARG A 112 23.40 9.50 -0.63
CA ARG A 112 23.64 10.91 -0.23
C ARG A 112 24.16 10.99 1.22
N PRO A 113 25.20 11.81 1.51
CA PRO A 113 25.74 11.94 2.87
C PRO A 113 24.69 12.40 3.92
N ARG A 114 23.66 13.11 3.48
CA ARG A 114 22.57 13.61 4.35
C ARG A 114 21.45 12.58 4.58
N TRP A 115 21.51 11.42 3.93
CA TRP A 115 20.51 10.39 4.14
C TRP A 115 20.79 9.67 5.47
N ALA A 116 19.82 9.74 6.38
CA ALA A 116 19.99 9.23 7.75
C ALA A 116 19.63 7.74 7.92
N GLY A 117 19.35 7.01 6.83
CA GLY A 117 18.93 5.59 6.90
C GLY A 117 17.52 5.42 7.47
N GLU A 118 16.65 6.38 7.23
CA GLU A 118 15.26 6.36 7.67
C GLU A 118 14.47 5.21 7.03
N HIS A 119 13.48 4.70 7.77
CA HIS A 119 12.60 3.66 7.23
C HIS A 119 11.78 4.18 6.04
N ILE A 120 11.74 3.39 4.95
CA ILE A 120 10.99 3.70 3.74
C ILE A 120 9.82 2.73 3.59
N ALA A 121 8.59 3.26 3.46
CA ALA A 121 7.39 2.48 3.19
C ALA A 121 7.06 2.46 1.69
N MET A 122 6.70 1.30 1.16
CA MET A 122 6.27 1.08 -0.22
C MET A 122 4.87 0.47 -0.27
N GLY A 123 4.11 0.75 -1.33
CA GLY A 123 2.71 0.31 -1.44
C GLY A 123 1.72 1.22 -0.72
N THR A 124 2.06 2.49 -0.52
CA THR A 124 1.25 3.46 0.25
C THR A 124 0.30 4.27 -0.62
N ASN A 125 0.79 4.92 -1.69
CA ASN A 125 -0.05 5.69 -2.63
C ASN A 125 -0.32 4.95 -3.94
N VAL A 126 0.35 3.85 -4.15
CA VAL A 126 0.21 2.96 -5.31
C VAL A 126 0.65 1.58 -4.87
N ASP A 127 0.03 0.55 -5.42
CA ASP A 127 0.56 -0.80 -5.20
C ASP A 127 1.81 -1.00 -6.05
N CYS A 128 2.95 -1.22 -5.39
CA CYS A 128 4.23 -1.41 -6.07
C CYS A 128 4.34 -2.75 -6.79
N TYR A 129 3.47 -3.72 -6.46
CA TYR A 129 3.35 -5.01 -7.14
C TYR A 129 2.06 -5.16 -7.95
N GLN A 130 1.51 -4.04 -8.44
CA GLN A 130 0.44 -4.07 -9.42
C GLN A 130 0.89 -4.73 -10.73
N ARG A 131 -0.04 -5.04 -11.65
CA ARG A 131 0.28 -5.74 -12.92
C ARG A 131 1.42 -5.12 -13.72
N ALA A 132 1.57 -3.77 -13.69
CA ALA A 132 2.66 -3.05 -14.34
C ALA A 132 4.05 -3.61 -13.93
N GLU A 133 4.20 -4.02 -12.66
CA GLU A 133 5.45 -4.57 -12.15
C GLU A 133 5.85 -5.88 -12.81
N GLY A 134 4.89 -6.65 -13.35
CA GLY A 134 5.19 -7.85 -14.14
C GLY A 134 5.98 -7.53 -15.42
N ARG A 135 5.75 -6.37 -16.00
CA ARG A 135 6.39 -5.87 -17.22
C ARG A 135 7.66 -5.08 -16.94
N TYR A 136 7.56 -4.08 -16.06
CA TYR A 136 8.62 -3.08 -15.86
C TYR A 136 9.70 -3.55 -14.88
N ARG A 137 9.38 -4.45 -13.95
CA ARG A 137 10.32 -5.06 -13.02
C ARG A 137 11.19 -4.03 -12.27
N LEU A 138 10.57 -2.96 -11.76
CA LEU A 138 11.28 -1.90 -11.05
C LEU A 138 11.63 -2.29 -9.61
N MET A 139 10.79 -3.12 -8.98
CA MET A 139 10.96 -3.51 -7.59
C MET A 139 12.26 -4.26 -7.29
N PRO A 140 12.72 -5.22 -8.11
CA PRO A 140 14.01 -5.87 -7.85
C PRO A 140 15.17 -4.89 -7.75
N GLY A 141 15.22 -3.90 -8.65
CA GLY A 141 16.27 -2.88 -8.61
C GLY A 141 16.17 -1.93 -7.42
N ILE A 142 14.96 -1.61 -6.96
CA ILE A 142 14.71 -0.78 -5.78
C ILE A 142 15.08 -1.56 -4.50
N ILE A 143 14.65 -2.82 -4.38
CA ILE A 143 14.97 -3.68 -3.23
C ILE A 143 16.48 -3.91 -3.14
N GLY A 144 17.15 -4.17 -4.29
CA GLY A 144 18.61 -4.28 -4.35
C GLY A 144 19.32 -3.03 -3.83
N ALA A 145 18.84 -1.84 -4.23
CA ALA A 145 19.39 -0.57 -3.74
C ALA A 145 19.20 -0.39 -2.22
N LEU A 146 18.04 -0.77 -1.69
CA LEU A 146 17.75 -0.72 -0.25
C LEU A 146 18.59 -1.73 0.55
N ARG A 147 18.77 -2.97 0.03
CA ARG A 147 19.63 -4.00 0.60
C ARG A 147 21.09 -3.50 0.66
N ASP A 148 21.61 -3.02 -0.45
CA ASP A 148 23.03 -2.60 -0.57
C ASP A 148 23.32 -1.40 0.33
N ALA A 149 22.35 -0.47 0.50
CA ALA A 149 22.42 0.64 1.44
C ALA A 149 22.10 0.23 2.90
N ARG A 150 21.74 -1.04 3.17
CA ARG A 150 21.26 -1.51 4.48
C ARG A 150 20.14 -0.65 5.04
N ASN A 151 19.29 -0.13 4.16
CA ASN A 151 18.22 0.78 4.55
C ASN A 151 16.97 0.00 4.96
N PRO A 152 16.37 0.27 6.14
CA PRO A 152 15.15 -0.39 6.55
C PRO A 152 13.96 0.02 5.67
N PHE A 153 13.12 -0.96 5.32
CA PHE A 153 11.94 -0.70 4.49
C PHE A 153 10.79 -1.65 4.81
N SER A 154 9.60 -1.26 4.35
CA SER A 154 8.44 -2.14 4.36
C SER A 154 7.67 -2.08 3.04
N ILE A 155 6.99 -3.18 2.75
CA ILE A 155 6.13 -3.35 1.57
C ILE A 155 4.74 -3.72 2.05
N LEU A 156 3.73 -3.03 1.51
CA LEU A 156 2.33 -3.41 1.61
C LEU A 156 1.78 -3.59 0.21
N THR A 157 1.17 -4.74 -0.09
CA THR A 157 0.64 -5.02 -1.42
C THR A 157 -0.62 -5.87 -1.40
N LYS A 158 -1.44 -5.74 -2.44
CA LYS A 158 -2.47 -6.71 -2.84
C LYS A 158 -1.96 -7.67 -3.93
N GLY A 159 -0.82 -7.34 -4.54
CA GLY A 159 -0.23 -8.10 -5.63
C GLY A 159 0.52 -9.36 -5.16
N THR A 160 0.41 -10.45 -5.90
CA THR A 160 1.16 -11.69 -5.64
C THR A 160 2.51 -11.75 -6.36
N LEU A 161 2.81 -10.75 -7.20
CA LEU A 161 4.11 -10.63 -7.88
C LEU A 161 5.30 -10.46 -6.90
N LEU A 162 5.03 -10.08 -5.66
CA LEU A 162 6.00 -10.07 -4.57
C LEU A 162 6.74 -11.41 -4.44
N LEU A 163 6.05 -12.54 -4.69
CA LEU A 163 6.63 -13.88 -4.59
C LEU A 163 7.80 -14.11 -5.55
N ARG A 164 7.84 -13.41 -6.67
CA ARG A 164 8.96 -13.45 -7.62
C ARG A 164 10.28 -12.99 -6.99
N ASP A 165 10.18 -12.07 -6.04
CA ASP A 165 11.33 -11.35 -5.49
C ASP A 165 11.69 -11.85 -4.06
N LEU A 166 11.16 -13.02 -3.62
CA LEU A 166 11.39 -13.56 -2.28
C LEU A 166 12.85 -13.80 -1.96
N ASP A 167 13.64 -14.33 -2.88
CA ASP A 167 15.07 -14.56 -2.67
C ASP A 167 15.80 -13.25 -2.35
N LEU A 168 15.49 -12.19 -3.10
CA LEU A 168 16.06 -10.86 -2.87
C LEU A 168 15.60 -10.24 -1.56
N LEU A 169 14.35 -10.49 -1.16
CA LEU A 169 13.79 -10.03 0.13
C LEU A 169 14.44 -10.76 1.31
N GLU A 170 14.74 -12.06 1.16
CA GLU A 170 15.51 -12.81 2.15
C GLU A 170 16.93 -12.28 2.29
N GLU A 171 17.62 -12.04 1.18
CA GLU A 171 18.95 -11.41 1.20
C GLU A 171 18.91 -10.04 1.90
N ALA A 172 17.91 -9.22 1.59
CA ALA A 172 17.74 -7.94 2.24
C ALA A 172 17.49 -8.08 3.75
N ALA A 173 16.68 -9.06 4.17
CA ALA A 173 16.39 -9.33 5.58
C ALA A 173 17.61 -9.80 6.39
N GLN A 174 18.68 -10.29 5.74
CA GLN A 174 19.94 -10.60 6.42
C GLN A 174 20.73 -9.37 6.82
N VAL A 175 20.57 -8.24 6.12
CA VAL A 175 21.43 -7.06 6.28
C VAL A 175 20.67 -5.83 6.79
N THR A 176 19.37 -5.81 6.65
CA THR A 176 18.51 -4.72 7.12
C THR A 176 17.15 -5.23 7.58
N SER A 177 16.36 -4.33 8.05
CA SER A 177 15.04 -4.56 8.58
C SER A 177 14.00 -4.52 7.44
N VAL A 178 13.31 -5.64 7.17
CA VAL A 178 12.32 -5.80 6.10
C VAL A 178 10.96 -6.14 6.68
N GLY A 179 9.96 -5.28 6.46
CA GLY A 179 8.57 -5.53 6.83
C GLY A 179 7.75 -5.93 5.59
N LEU A 180 7.13 -7.10 5.62
CA LEU A 180 6.27 -7.57 4.53
C LEU A 180 4.82 -7.63 4.98
N ASN A 181 3.92 -7.06 4.19
CA ASN A 181 2.50 -7.05 4.50
C ASN A 181 1.67 -7.29 3.23
N VAL A 182 0.63 -8.09 3.36
CA VAL A 182 -0.40 -8.23 2.34
C VAL A 182 -1.69 -7.57 2.80
N SER A 183 -2.46 -7.02 1.85
CA SER A 183 -3.75 -6.40 2.17
C SER A 183 -4.89 -7.35 1.83
N VAL A 184 -5.64 -7.77 2.86
CA VAL A 184 -6.84 -8.61 2.74
C VAL A 184 -7.91 -8.03 3.65
N GLY A 185 -8.84 -7.26 3.10
CA GLY A 185 -9.91 -6.62 3.88
C GLY A 185 -11.01 -7.60 4.30
N PHE A 186 -11.25 -8.61 3.48
CA PHE A 186 -12.28 -9.66 3.62
C PHE A 186 -11.95 -10.81 2.66
N THR A 187 -12.64 -11.94 2.81
CA THR A 187 -12.34 -13.16 2.05
C THR A 187 -13.47 -13.59 1.08
N ASP A 188 -14.54 -12.82 0.99
CA ASP A 188 -15.59 -13.01 -0.02
C ASP A 188 -15.03 -12.72 -1.41
N ALA A 189 -14.92 -13.76 -2.25
CA ALA A 189 -14.32 -13.67 -3.57
C ALA A 189 -15.21 -12.90 -4.56
N ALA A 190 -16.53 -13.01 -4.47
CA ALA A 190 -17.46 -12.32 -5.35
C ALA A 190 -17.47 -10.82 -5.07
N LEU A 191 -17.56 -10.44 -3.81
CA LEU A 191 -17.45 -9.04 -3.39
C LEU A 191 -16.08 -8.46 -3.76
N SER A 192 -14.99 -9.23 -3.58
CA SER A 192 -13.66 -8.79 -3.96
C SER A 192 -13.54 -8.54 -5.46
N ALA A 193 -14.06 -9.44 -6.29
CA ALA A 193 -14.06 -9.27 -7.75
C ALA A 193 -14.85 -8.03 -8.19
N SER A 194 -15.91 -7.67 -7.46
CA SER A 194 -16.74 -6.49 -7.72
C SER A 194 -16.03 -5.20 -7.31
N VAL A 195 -15.52 -5.11 -6.07
CA VAL A 195 -15.00 -3.84 -5.50
C VAL A 195 -13.49 -3.64 -5.72
N GLU A 196 -12.75 -4.71 -6.04
CA GLU A 196 -11.29 -4.74 -6.31
C GLU A 196 -10.98 -5.45 -7.65
N PRO A 197 -11.57 -5.06 -8.80
CA PRO A 197 -11.65 -5.89 -10.01
C PRO A 197 -10.29 -6.25 -10.65
N GLY A 198 -9.25 -5.49 -10.36
CA GLY A 198 -7.90 -5.71 -10.90
C GLY A 198 -6.94 -6.42 -9.95
N THR A 199 -7.39 -6.84 -8.77
CA THR A 199 -6.55 -7.49 -7.78
C THR A 199 -6.58 -9.02 -7.89
N PRO A 200 -5.55 -9.74 -7.42
CA PRO A 200 -5.66 -11.17 -7.13
C PRO A 200 -6.79 -11.44 -6.12
N ALA A 201 -7.46 -12.57 -6.23
CA ALA A 201 -8.48 -13.00 -5.27
C ALA A 201 -7.91 -13.02 -3.83
N PRO A 202 -8.75 -12.81 -2.79
CA PRO A 202 -8.30 -12.79 -1.40
C PRO A 202 -7.49 -14.02 -0.99
N GLN A 203 -7.93 -15.22 -1.39
CA GLN A 203 -7.19 -16.47 -1.11
C GLN A 203 -5.77 -16.43 -1.67
N ARG A 204 -5.58 -15.95 -2.91
CA ARG A 204 -4.24 -15.85 -3.50
C ARG A 204 -3.30 -14.92 -2.74
N ARG A 205 -3.86 -13.92 -2.06
CA ARG A 205 -3.09 -12.99 -1.20
C ARG A 205 -2.74 -13.67 0.13
N LEU A 206 -3.62 -14.51 0.68
CA LEU A 206 -3.34 -15.34 1.85
C LEU A 206 -2.31 -16.42 1.52
N ASP A 207 -2.41 -17.06 0.36
CA ASP A 207 -1.38 -17.99 -0.15
C ASP A 207 -0.01 -17.31 -0.25
N ALA A 208 0.02 -16.03 -0.68
CA ALA A 208 1.26 -15.26 -0.71
C ALA A 208 1.81 -15.00 0.70
N CYS A 209 0.95 -14.71 1.68
CA CYS A 209 1.35 -14.62 3.07
C CYS A 209 1.96 -15.93 3.57
N ALA A 210 1.31 -17.07 3.30
CA ALA A 210 1.80 -18.40 3.65
C ALA A 210 3.15 -18.72 2.99
N ALA A 211 3.33 -18.38 1.72
CA ALA A 211 4.60 -18.57 1.02
C ALA A 211 5.74 -17.72 1.62
N ILE A 212 5.45 -16.48 2.02
CA ILE A 212 6.42 -15.60 2.71
C ILE A 212 6.83 -16.21 4.06
N THR A 213 5.85 -16.67 4.84
CA THR A 213 6.12 -17.25 6.18
C THR A 213 6.83 -18.59 6.09
N ALA A 214 6.54 -19.42 5.09
CA ALA A 214 7.25 -20.67 4.82
C ALA A 214 8.74 -20.46 4.53
N ARG A 215 9.13 -19.28 4.03
CA ARG A 215 10.53 -18.88 3.82
C ARG A 215 11.19 -18.30 5.09
N GLY A 216 10.51 -18.33 6.23
CA GLY A 216 11.02 -17.79 7.50
C GLY A 216 10.96 -16.26 7.61
N LEU A 217 10.36 -15.57 6.65
CA LEU A 217 10.08 -14.15 6.72
C LEU A 217 8.78 -13.89 7.49
N ARG A 218 8.67 -12.74 8.13
CA ARG A 218 7.41 -12.36 8.78
C ARG A 218 6.50 -11.62 7.81
N CYS A 219 5.26 -12.10 7.71
CA CYS A 219 4.22 -11.41 6.94
C CYS A 219 3.10 -10.92 7.87
N GLY A 220 2.78 -9.63 7.80
CA GLY A 220 1.59 -9.07 8.43
C GLY A 220 0.43 -9.01 7.45
N VAL A 221 -0.80 -8.96 7.95
CA VAL A 221 -1.98 -8.70 7.13
C VAL A 221 -2.63 -7.39 7.53
N LEU A 222 -2.72 -6.46 6.56
CA LEU A 222 -3.58 -5.30 6.68
C LEU A 222 -5.00 -5.72 6.28
N MET A 223 -5.88 -5.88 7.28
CA MET A 223 -7.30 -6.14 7.06
C MET A 223 -8.00 -4.83 6.69
N GLY A 224 -7.72 -4.38 5.44
CA GLY A 224 -8.09 -3.05 4.98
C GLY A 224 -8.51 -3.01 3.50
N PRO A 225 -9.70 -2.39 3.26
CA PRO A 225 -10.62 -1.90 4.26
C PRO A 225 -11.62 -2.97 4.75
N VAL A 226 -12.08 -2.81 5.99
CA VAL A 226 -13.35 -3.37 6.42
C VAL A 226 -14.45 -2.47 5.87
N LEU A 227 -15.35 -3.03 5.06
CA LEU A 227 -16.45 -2.30 4.43
C LEU A 227 -17.68 -2.34 5.35
N PRO A 228 -18.13 -1.18 5.89
CA PRO A 228 -19.31 -1.14 6.75
C PRO A 228 -20.52 -1.79 6.08
N PHE A 229 -21.28 -2.56 6.85
CA PHE A 229 -22.51 -3.27 6.42
C PHE A 229 -22.30 -4.36 5.36
N LEU A 230 -21.09 -4.51 4.79
CA LEU A 230 -20.77 -5.50 3.78
C LEU A 230 -19.81 -6.59 4.29
N THR A 231 -18.85 -6.22 5.16
CA THR A 231 -17.81 -7.17 5.63
C THR A 231 -17.54 -7.07 7.13
N ASP A 232 -18.39 -6.39 7.88
CA ASP A 232 -18.22 -6.04 9.29
C ASP A 232 -19.09 -6.84 10.27
N SER A 233 -19.91 -7.78 9.75
CA SER A 233 -20.67 -8.67 10.64
C SER A 233 -19.73 -9.53 11.50
N PRO A 234 -20.17 -9.95 12.71
CA PRO A 234 -19.36 -10.80 13.58
C PRO A 234 -18.81 -12.04 12.87
N ASP A 235 -19.65 -12.71 12.08
CA ASP A 235 -19.30 -13.95 11.37
C ASP A 235 -18.30 -13.70 10.23
N GLN A 236 -18.45 -12.59 9.49
CA GLN A 236 -17.52 -12.22 8.42
C GLN A 236 -16.16 -11.86 8.98
N LEU A 237 -16.12 -11.07 10.08
CA LEU A 237 -14.87 -10.74 10.76
C LEU A 237 -14.19 -11.98 11.31
N ALA A 238 -14.95 -12.90 11.95
CA ALA A 238 -14.41 -14.14 12.49
C ALA A 238 -13.84 -15.04 11.40
N ARG A 239 -14.55 -15.20 10.29
CA ARG A 239 -14.08 -15.95 9.11
C ARG A 239 -12.79 -15.37 8.57
N THR A 240 -12.78 -14.06 8.30
CA THR A 240 -11.61 -13.38 7.72
C THR A 240 -10.38 -13.49 8.63
N VAL A 241 -10.55 -13.29 9.95
CA VAL A 241 -9.42 -13.39 10.90
C VAL A 241 -8.91 -14.82 11.01
N ARG A 242 -9.79 -15.83 10.98
CA ARG A 242 -9.40 -17.24 10.97
C ARG A 242 -8.57 -17.57 9.72
N GLU A 243 -9.05 -17.20 8.53
CA GLU A 243 -8.32 -17.46 7.28
C GLU A 243 -6.97 -16.72 7.23
N ILE A 244 -6.90 -15.51 7.81
CA ILE A 244 -5.63 -14.80 8.01
C ILE A 244 -4.71 -15.58 8.95
N ALA A 245 -5.21 -16.11 10.04
CA ALA A 245 -4.42 -16.91 10.97
C ALA A 245 -3.89 -18.19 10.32
N ASP A 246 -4.76 -18.89 9.58
CA ASP A 246 -4.43 -20.13 8.86
C ASP A 246 -3.32 -19.92 7.81
N SER A 247 -3.17 -18.69 7.27
CA SER A 247 -2.07 -18.31 6.38
C SER A 247 -0.72 -18.13 7.09
N GLY A 248 -0.65 -18.30 8.41
CA GLY A 248 0.56 -18.09 9.22
C GLY A 248 0.93 -16.62 9.40
N ALA A 249 -0.02 -15.69 9.23
CA ALA A 249 0.22 -14.27 9.40
C ALA A 249 0.75 -13.93 10.79
N ALA A 250 1.84 -13.16 10.86
CA ALA A 250 2.44 -12.74 12.12
C ALA A 250 1.62 -11.68 12.86
N SER A 251 0.79 -10.94 12.14
CA SER A 251 -0.07 -9.89 12.72
C SER A 251 -1.25 -9.57 11.81
N VAL A 252 -2.32 -9.04 12.41
CA VAL A 252 -3.47 -8.48 11.69
C VAL A 252 -3.80 -7.09 12.21
N THR A 253 -4.06 -6.15 11.28
CA THR A 253 -4.46 -4.77 11.60
C THR A 253 -5.69 -4.41 10.80
N PRO A 254 -6.85 -4.19 11.43
CA PRO A 254 -8.05 -3.76 10.73
C PRO A 254 -8.01 -2.25 10.44
N ILE A 255 -8.50 -1.88 9.25
CA ILE A 255 -8.77 -0.49 8.87
C ILE A 255 -10.18 -0.43 8.32
N VAL A 256 -11.03 0.36 8.94
CA VAL A 256 -12.36 0.68 8.40
C VAL A 256 -12.19 1.58 7.18
N LEU A 257 -13.04 1.40 6.19
CA LEU A 257 -13.05 2.17 4.96
C LEU A 257 -12.93 3.69 5.19
N HIS A 258 -12.04 4.32 4.44
CA HIS A 258 -11.92 5.78 4.38
C HIS A 258 -12.47 6.30 3.05
N LEU A 259 -13.45 7.19 3.11
CA LEU A 259 -14.08 7.82 1.94
C LEU A 259 -13.54 9.24 1.75
N ARG A 260 -12.31 9.36 1.24
CA ARG A 260 -11.71 10.65 0.92
C ARG A 260 -12.30 11.23 -0.37
N PRO A 261 -12.24 12.56 -0.56
CA PRO A 261 -12.66 13.19 -1.82
C PRO A 261 -12.01 12.50 -3.04
N GLY A 262 -12.78 12.33 -4.10
CA GLY A 262 -12.40 11.56 -5.28
C GLY A 262 -12.67 10.05 -5.16
N ALA A 263 -12.23 9.42 -4.09
CA ALA A 263 -12.55 8.01 -3.82
C ALA A 263 -13.99 7.84 -3.33
N ARG A 264 -14.52 8.81 -2.58
CA ARG A 264 -15.90 8.79 -2.05
C ARG A 264 -16.92 8.71 -3.18
N GLU A 265 -16.82 9.58 -4.13
CA GLU A 265 -17.77 9.70 -5.25
C GLU A 265 -17.71 8.43 -6.11
N TRP A 266 -16.49 7.92 -6.34
CA TRP A 266 -16.27 6.71 -7.12
C TRP A 266 -16.82 5.45 -6.41
N TYR A 267 -16.58 5.33 -5.09
CA TYR A 267 -17.10 4.24 -4.28
C TYR A 267 -18.62 4.27 -4.14
N LEU A 268 -19.21 5.45 -3.90
CA LEU A 268 -20.66 5.58 -3.76
C LEU A 268 -21.40 5.30 -5.07
N ARG A 269 -20.79 5.56 -6.22
CA ARG A 269 -21.33 5.15 -7.51
C ARG A 269 -21.39 3.63 -7.62
N TRP A 270 -20.30 2.94 -7.34
CA TRP A 270 -20.26 1.48 -7.28
C TRP A 270 -21.28 0.92 -6.28
N LEU A 271 -21.35 1.52 -5.10
CA LEU A 271 -22.30 1.09 -4.06
C LEU A 271 -23.74 1.23 -4.54
N ALA A 272 -24.10 2.31 -5.22
CA ALA A 272 -25.43 2.54 -5.76
C ALA A 272 -25.80 1.53 -6.87
N GLU A 273 -24.83 1.06 -7.63
CA GLU A 273 -25.01 0.04 -8.68
C GLU A 273 -25.14 -1.37 -8.11
N GLN A 274 -24.36 -1.71 -7.08
CA GLN A 274 -24.25 -3.09 -6.56
C GLN A 274 -25.09 -3.33 -5.29
N HIS A 275 -25.28 -2.30 -4.45
CA HIS A 275 -25.94 -2.36 -3.14
C HIS A 275 -26.73 -1.07 -2.88
N PRO A 276 -27.75 -0.75 -3.69
CA PRO A 276 -28.51 0.53 -3.60
C PRO A 276 -29.15 0.77 -2.23
N ASP A 277 -29.54 -0.31 -1.54
CA ASP A 277 -30.12 -0.30 -0.19
C ASP A 277 -29.16 0.21 0.90
N LEU A 278 -27.86 0.19 0.64
CA LEU A 278 -26.84 0.63 1.60
C LEU A 278 -26.43 2.09 1.42
N VAL A 279 -26.80 2.76 0.33
CA VAL A 279 -26.33 4.12 0.02
C VAL A 279 -26.67 5.11 1.13
N ASP A 280 -27.91 5.10 1.60
CA ASP A 280 -28.32 6.05 2.65
C ASP A 280 -27.67 5.72 4.00
N ARG A 281 -27.48 4.43 4.32
CA ARG A 281 -26.72 4.02 5.53
C ARG A 281 -25.27 4.49 5.49
N TYR A 282 -24.62 4.48 4.34
CA TYR A 282 -23.27 5.02 4.16
C TYR A 282 -23.25 6.53 4.30
N ARG A 283 -24.25 7.24 3.73
CA ARG A 283 -24.40 8.69 3.88
C ARG A 283 -24.57 9.09 5.34
N GLU A 284 -25.40 8.36 6.07
CA GLU A 284 -25.61 8.58 7.51
C GLU A 284 -24.33 8.31 8.30
N LEU A 285 -23.67 7.15 8.09
CA LEU A 285 -22.48 6.76 8.84
C LEU A 285 -21.31 7.74 8.67
N TYR A 286 -21.06 8.22 7.44
CA TYR A 286 -19.92 9.08 7.13
C TYR A 286 -20.26 10.57 7.20
N GLY A 287 -21.52 10.96 7.08
CA GLY A 287 -21.93 12.37 6.94
C GLY A 287 -21.13 13.06 5.84
N SER A 288 -20.55 14.22 6.11
CA SER A 288 -19.62 14.94 5.22
C SER A 288 -18.16 14.50 5.39
N GLY A 289 -17.84 13.66 6.41
CA GLY A 289 -16.49 13.27 6.77
C GLY A 289 -15.93 12.13 5.90
N SER A 290 -14.61 12.00 5.91
CA SER A 290 -13.90 10.91 5.22
C SER A 290 -13.79 9.62 6.06
N TYR A 291 -14.12 9.65 7.32
CA TYR A 291 -13.92 8.56 8.26
C TYR A 291 -15.24 8.18 8.95
N ALA A 292 -15.45 6.89 9.15
CA ALA A 292 -16.52 6.42 10.01
C ALA A 292 -16.31 6.94 11.47
N PRO A 293 -17.37 7.06 12.28
CA PRO A 293 -17.25 7.52 13.66
C PRO A 293 -16.20 6.75 14.47
N ALA A 294 -15.46 7.45 15.33
CA ALA A 294 -14.37 6.83 16.12
C ALA A 294 -14.87 5.67 17.00
N GLY A 295 -16.12 5.73 17.49
CA GLY A 295 -16.76 4.64 18.24
C GLY A 295 -16.87 3.36 17.40
N TYR A 296 -17.35 3.50 16.17
CA TYR A 296 -17.48 2.39 15.22
C TYR A 296 -16.12 1.78 14.88
N GLN A 297 -15.13 2.62 14.58
CA GLN A 297 -13.77 2.14 14.30
C GLN A 297 -13.18 1.37 15.47
N ARG A 298 -13.33 1.88 16.72
CA ARG A 298 -12.87 1.17 17.93
C ARG A 298 -13.57 -0.16 18.14
N GLN A 299 -14.88 -0.25 17.85
CA GLN A 299 -15.64 -1.49 17.95
C GLN A 299 -15.09 -2.57 17.00
N ILE A 300 -14.86 -2.22 15.72
CA ILE A 300 -14.26 -3.14 14.75
C ILE A 300 -12.85 -3.55 15.20
N ALA A 301 -12.03 -2.59 15.60
CA ALA A 301 -10.66 -2.87 16.06
C ALA A 301 -10.64 -3.79 17.30
N ALA A 302 -11.55 -3.60 18.26
CA ALA A 302 -11.66 -4.45 19.45
C ALA A 302 -12.10 -5.88 19.11
N ARG A 303 -13.08 -6.04 18.21
CA ARG A 303 -13.54 -7.36 17.74
C ARG A 303 -12.42 -8.11 17.02
N VAL A 304 -11.76 -7.49 16.05
CA VAL A 304 -10.64 -8.13 15.34
C VAL A 304 -9.50 -8.46 16.30
N ALA A 305 -9.19 -7.60 17.26
CA ALA A 305 -8.16 -7.87 18.26
C ALA A 305 -8.52 -9.05 19.18
N GLY A 306 -9.81 -9.21 19.53
CA GLY A 306 -10.30 -10.37 20.28
C GLY A 306 -10.12 -11.67 19.51
N LEU A 307 -10.58 -11.69 18.26
CA LEU A 307 -10.47 -12.81 17.33
C LEU A 307 -9.00 -13.16 17.05
N ALA A 308 -8.15 -12.18 16.82
CA ALA A 308 -6.72 -12.39 16.60
C ALA A 308 -6.05 -13.10 17.78
N ARG A 309 -6.35 -12.70 19.02
CA ARG A 309 -5.84 -13.38 20.22
C ARG A 309 -6.32 -14.83 20.31
N GLN A 310 -7.59 -15.11 19.97
CA GLN A 310 -8.14 -16.48 19.97
C GLN A 310 -7.38 -17.39 18.99
N HIS A 311 -6.91 -16.85 17.88
CA HIS A 311 -6.15 -17.58 16.85
C HIS A 311 -4.63 -17.43 16.99
N GLY A 312 -4.12 -16.82 18.07
CA GLY A 312 -2.67 -16.66 18.28
C GLY A 312 -1.97 -15.68 17.32
N VAL A 313 -2.72 -14.84 16.60
CA VAL A 313 -2.16 -13.84 15.69
C VAL A 313 -1.84 -12.57 16.46
N GLY A 314 -0.64 -12.03 16.27
CA GLY A 314 -0.20 -10.78 16.89
C GLY A 314 -0.96 -9.55 16.35
N ARG A 315 -0.80 -8.41 17.06
CA ARG A 315 -1.15 -7.11 16.51
C ARG A 315 0.11 -6.50 15.89
N SER A 316 0.00 -5.89 14.73
CA SER A 316 1.09 -5.03 14.27
C SER A 316 1.13 -3.81 15.20
N SER A 317 2.32 -3.54 15.75
CA SER A 317 2.62 -2.26 16.37
C SER A 317 3.34 -1.38 15.35
N PRO A 318 3.35 -0.04 15.49
CA PRO A 318 4.19 0.82 14.66
C PRO A 318 5.67 0.43 14.72
N ALA A 319 6.12 -0.13 15.84
CA ALA A 319 7.46 -0.69 15.99
C ALA A 319 7.63 -2.03 15.26
N ALA A 320 6.61 -2.90 15.24
CA ALA A 320 6.64 -4.16 14.51
C ALA A 320 6.47 -3.99 12.99
N ALA A 321 5.77 -2.93 12.57
CA ALA A 321 5.74 -2.52 11.16
C ALA A 321 7.08 -1.95 10.68
N ARG A 322 7.95 -1.55 11.61
CA ARG A 322 9.31 -1.04 11.35
C ARG A 322 10.37 -2.14 11.39
N SER A 323 9.96 -3.43 11.48
CA SER A 323 10.85 -4.57 11.30
C SER A 323 11.64 -5.08 12.51
N LEU A 324 11.97 -6.36 12.44
CA LEU A 324 12.91 -7.01 13.35
C LEU A 324 14.34 -6.73 12.90
N PRO A 325 15.29 -6.63 13.85
CA PRO A 325 16.69 -6.63 13.51
C PRO A 325 17.06 -7.96 12.83
N PRO A 326 18.03 -7.97 11.90
CA PRO A 326 18.50 -9.19 11.25
C PRO A 326 18.99 -10.19 12.30
N ARG A 327 18.69 -11.46 12.11
CA ARG A 327 19.19 -12.53 12.99
C ARG A 327 20.72 -12.51 12.96
N GLY A 328 21.34 -12.09 14.06
CA GLY A 328 22.79 -12.22 14.26
C GLY A 328 23.63 -10.93 14.32
N SER A 329 23.06 -9.73 14.31
CA SER A 329 23.83 -8.50 14.52
C SER A 329 23.53 -7.85 15.85
N ALA A 330 24.34 -8.15 16.88
CA ALA A 330 24.47 -7.26 18.03
C ALA A 330 25.18 -5.97 17.55
N ARG A 331 24.43 -4.87 17.36
CA ARG A 331 25.05 -3.55 17.22
C ARG A 331 25.61 -3.12 18.59
N PRO A 332 26.86 -2.59 18.66
CA PRO A 332 27.31 -1.95 19.89
C PRO A 332 26.35 -0.79 20.23
N ALA A 333 25.89 -0.77 21.46
CA ALA A 333 25.08 0.30 22.00
C ALA A 333 25.83 1.62 21.91
N LEU A 334 25.38 2.57 21.11
CA LEU A 334 25.71 3.97 21.28
C LEU A 334 24.92 4.47 22.49
N ALA A 335 25.62 4.59 23.61
CA ALA A 335 25.11 5.19 24.82
C ALA A 335 24.81 6.68 24.61
N GLY A 336 23.65 7.10 25.07
CA GLY A 336 23.40 8.52 25.36
C GLY A 336 22.06 9.06 24.91
N ARG A 337 21.08 9.01 25.74
CA ARG A 337 20.32 10.01 26.49
C ARG A 337 18.88 9.57 26.74
N ALA A 338 18.66 9.36 28.03
CA ALA A 338 17.31 9.24 28.58
C ALA A 338 16.60 10.61 28.55
N ALA A 339 15.32 10.61 28.16
CA ALA A 339 14.32 11.52 28.71
C ALA A 339 12.95 10.84 28.53
N GLY A 340 12.31 10.54 29.64
CA GLY A 340 11.02 9.87 29.70
C GLY A 340 9.88 10.78 29.24
N ALA A 341 8.86 10.12 28.73
CA ALA A 341 7.46 10.50 28.88
C ALA A 341 6.61 9.28 28.52
N GLU A 342 6.11 8.61 29.53
CA GLU A 342 4.93 7.77 29.40
C GLU A 342 3.77 8.59 28.85
N ARG A 343 3.25 8.21 27.70
CA ARG A 343 1.92 8.62 27.25
C ARG A 343 1.11 7.39 26.88
N GLN A 344 -0.03 7.35 27.49
CA GLN A 344 -1.04 6.32 27.50
C GLN A 344 -1.38 5.75 26.11
N ALA A 345 -1.51 4.42 26.08
CA ALA A 345 -2.08 3.66 24.99
C ALA A 345 -3.53 4.11 24.72
N GLY A 346 -3.79 4.62 23.53
CA GLY A 346 -5.14 5.02 23.11
C GLY A 346 -5.27 5.62 21.73
N GLU A 347 -4.27 5.56 20.88
CA GLU A 347 -4.40 6.08 19.52
C GLU A 347 -4.45 4.98 18.47
N GLN A 348 -5.58 4.90 17.82
CA GLN A 348 -5.84 4.07 16.67
C GLN A 348 -4.98 4.54 15.50
N LEU A 349 -4.17 3.64 14.95
CA LEU A 349 -3.37 3.89 13.75
C LEU A 349 -4.29 4.17 12.56
N THR A 350 -4.42 5.43 12.20
CA THR A 350 -5.04 5.84 10.95
C THR A 350 -3.98 5.77 9.85
N LEU A 351 -3.91 4.63 9.17
CA LEU A 351 -3.13 4.52 7.93
C LEU A 351 -3.84 5.30 6.83
N LEU A 352 -3.11 6.15 6.16
CA LEU A 352 -3.54 6.88 4.96
C LEU A 352 -3.54 6.02 3.73
#